data_dc9117eb2355ec3b829bbec9b1e3299e
#
_entry.id   dc9117eb2355ec3b829bbec9b1e3299e
#
_cell.length_a   1.000
_cell.length_b   1.000
_cell.length_c   1.000
_cell.angle_alpha   90.00
_cell.angle_beta   90.00
_cell.angle_gamma   90.00
#
_symmetry.space_group_name_H-M   'P 1'
#
loop_
_entity.id
_entity.type
_entity.pdbx_description
1 polymer ?
#
loop_
_entity_poly.entity_id
_entity_poly.type
_entity_poly.pdbx_seq_one_letter_code
_entity_poly.pdbx_strand_id
1 'polypeptide(L)'
;MRRALFVLLLSLVALPALILPTFAEDIGSVGYRFKWIGPNDKIVVEAFDDPDVPGVACYFAHARTGGLKGAIGVAEDPGEASIACRQVGAIDESKLAKLKSPHEVFSERASLIFKSTQVVRFWDAKRRALVYLTYTDRIFDGSPRNSISVVPLGAVN
;
A
#
# COMPACT_ATOMS: atom_id res chain seq x y z
N MET A 1 2.82 -63.52 25.46
CA MET A 1 1.85 -62.41 25.32
C MET A 1 2.65 -61.11 25.24
N ARG A 2 2.93 -60.62 24.01
CA ARG A 2 3.67 -59.36 23.74
C ARG A 2 2.67 -58.30 23.31
N ARG A 3 2.47 -57.26 24.14
CA ARG A 3 1.67 -56.11 23.85
C ARG A 3 2.53 -55.13 23.08
N ALA A 4 2.25 -54.94 21.77
CA ALA A 4 2.85 -53.92 20.94
C ALA A 4 2.13 -52.56 21.21
N LEU A 5 2.88 -51.58 21.71
CA LEU A 5 2.42 -50.22 21.93
C LEU A 5 2.62 -49.44 20.64
N PHE A 6 1.55 -49.13 19.91
CA PHE A 6 1.59 -48.24 18.75
C PHE A 6 1.63 -46.80 19.25
N VAL A 7 2.78 -46.16 19.15
CA VAL A 7 2.93 -44.71 19.36
C VAL A 7 2.55 -44.00 18.06
N LEU A 8 1.39 -43.34 18.05
CA LEU A 8 0.92 -42.49 16.94
C LEU A 8 1.67 -41.16 17.03
N LEU A 9 2.68 -40.93 16.21
CA LEU A 9 3.35 -39.63 16.03
C LEU A 9 2.43 -38.72 15.22
N LEU A 10 1.73 -37.80 15.90
CA LEU A 10 1.00 -36.72 15.27
C LEU A 10 2.04 -35.69 14.79
N SER A 11 2.40 -35.73 13.52
CA SER A 11 3.23 -34.69 12.88
C SER A 11 2.36 -33.44 12.68
N LEU A 12 2.62 -32.40 13.49
CA LEU A 12 2.05 -31.08 13.37
C LEU A 12 2.66 -30.42 12.13
N VAL A 13 1.95 -30.45 11.00
CA VAL A 13 2.34 -29.74 9.79
C VAL A 13 2.07 -28.26 10.04
N ALA A 14 3.13 -27.49 10.32
CA ALA A 14 3.07 -26.03 10.35
C ALA A 14 2.79 -25.54 8.91
N LEU A 15 1.55 -25.11 8.62
CA LEU A 15 1.23 -24.43 7.38
C LEU A 15 2.05 -23.12 7.35
N PRO A 16 2.80 -22.85 6.25
CA PRO A 16 3.40 -21.53 6.07
C PRO A 16 2.28 -20.51 5.95
N ALA A 17 2.37 -19.42 6.74
CA ALA A 17 1.48 -18.27 6.61
C ALA A 17 1.64 -17.71 5.19
N LEU A 18 0.63 -17.86 4.36
CA LEU A 18 0.55 -17.22 3.05
C LEU A 18 0.50 -15.71 3.30
N ILE A 19 1.57 -15.01 2.98
CA ILE A 19 1.59 -13.55 2.89
C ILE A 19 0.76 -13.22 1.66
N LEU A 20 -0.50 -12.83 1.88
CA LEU A 20 -1.36 -12.34 0.82
C LEU A 20 -0.82 -10.98 0.36
N PRO A 21 -0.74 -10.73 -0.94
CA PRO A 21 -0.38 -9.40 -1.44
C PRO A 21 -1.42 -8.40 -0.94
N THR A 22 -0.97 -7.27 -0.43
CA THR A 22 -1.84 -6.17 0.00
C THR A 22 -2.40 -5.51 -1.25
N PHE A 23 -3.64 -5.79 -1.57
CA PHE A 23 -4.36 -5.09 -2.63
C PHE A 23 -4.99 -3.83 -2.04
N ALA A 24 -4.97 -2.74 -2.82
CA ALA A 24 -5.74 -1.57 -2.47
C ALA A 24 -7.23 -1.84 -2.64
N GLU A 25 -8.01 -1.35 -1.70
CA GLU A 25 -9.46 -1.36 -1.74
C GLU A 25 -9.98 -0.08 -2.39
N ASP A 26 -10.84 -0.19 -3.41
CA ASP A 26 -11.48 0.97 -4.04
C ASP A 26 -12.51 1.56 -3.06
N ILE A 27 -12.25 2.76 -2.55
CA ILE A 27 -13.16 3.51 -1.68
C ILE A 27 -14.17 4.30 -2.50
N GLY A 28 -13.76 4.75 -3.70
CA GLY A 28 -14.62 5.48 -4.60
C GLY A 28 -13.88 6.35 -5.60
N SER A 29 -14.65 7.01 -6.46
CA SER A 29 -14.06 7.88 -7.47
C SER A 29 -14.97 9.04 -7.85
N VAL A 30 -14.34 10.13 -8.37
CA VAL A 30 -15.02 11.30 -8.88
C VAL A 30 -14.58 11.55 -10.32
N GLY A 31 -15.53 11.58 -11.25
CA GLY A 31 -15.27 11.94 -12.65
C GLY A 31 -15.00 13.45 -12.77
N TYR A 32 -13.97 13.83 -13.54
CA TYR A 32 -13.65 15.25 -13.78
C TYR A 32 -13.63 15.63 -15.26
N ARG A 33 -13.57 14.66 -16.16
CA ARG A 33 -13.60 14.91 -17.61
C ARG A 33 -14.41 13.85 -18.32
N PHE A 34 -15.42 14.30 -19.07
CA PHE A 34 -16.24 13.44 -19.92
C PHE A 34 -15.47 12.95 -21.15
N LYS A 35 -15.68 11.70 -21.55
CA LYS A 35 -15.18 11.10 -22.77
C LYS A 35 -16.35 10.58 -23.59
N TRP A 36 -16.33 10.87 -24.90
CA TRP A 36 -17.36 10.39 -25.82
C TRP A 36 -17.33 8.86 -26.04
N ILE A 37 -16.18 8.25 -25.88
CA ILE A 37 -15.97 6.80 -26.06
C ILE A 37 -15.13 6.28 -24.88
N GLY A 38 -15.64 5.25 -24.21
CA GLY A 38 -15.00 4.62 -23.05
C GLY A 38 -15.30 5.33 -21.72
N PRO A 39 -14.69 4.89 -20.63
CA PRO A 39 -14.87 5.49 -19.30
C PRO A 39 -14.41 6.95 -19.25
N ASN A 40 -14.99 7.74 -18.37
CA ASN A 40 -14.56 9.12 -18.11
C ASN A 40 -13.22 9.15 -17.36
N ASP A 41 -12.49 10.27 -17.49
CA ASP A 41 -11.35 10.54 -16.61
C ASP A 41 -11.87 10.76 -15.19
N LYS A 42 -11.21 10.17 -14.21
CA LYS A 42 -11.65 10.21 -12.81
C LYS A 42 -10.47 10.31 -11.85
N ILE A 43 -10.72 10.86 -10.67
CA ILE A 43 -9.85 10.70 -9.51
C ILE A 43 -10.40 9.50 -8.73
N VAL A 44 -9.53 8.55 -8.42
CA VAL A 44 -9.83 7.36 -7.63
C VAL A 44 -9.24 7.53 -6.25
N VAL A 45 -9.98 7.11 -5.23
CA VAL A 45 -9.50 7.01 -3.84
C VAL A 45 -9.47 5.54 -3.47
N GLU A 46 -8.31 5.07 -3.07
CA GLU A 46 -8.06 3.68 -2.66
C GLU A 46 -7.43 3.66 -1.28
N ALA A 47 -7.61 2.56 -0.56
CA ALA A 47 -7.05 2.35 0.76
C ALA A 47 -6.26 1.04 0.82
N PHE A 48 -5.23 1.02 1.66
CA PHE A 48 -4.52 -0.20 2.02
C PHE A 48 -4.06 -0.13 3.48
N ASP A 49 -3.93 -1.29 4.10
CA ASP A 49 -3.36 -1.43 5.44
C ASP A 49 -1.86 -1.69 5.37
N ASP A 50 -1.09 -1.13 6.31
CA ASP A 50 0.34 -1.45 6.40
C ASP A 50 0.51 -2.93 6.81
N PRO A 51 1.14 -3.77 5.96
CA PRO A 51 1.25 -5.20 6.20
C PRO A 51 2.09 -5.56 7.44
N ASP A 52 3.02 -4.69 7.83
CA ASP A 52 3.92 -4.93 8.96
C ASP A 52 3.50 -4.21 10.24
N VAL A 53 2.59 -3.22 10.12
CA VAL A 53 2.09 -2.43 11.25
C VAL A 53 0.57 -2.46 11.27
N PRO A 54 -0.03 -3.58 11.71
CA PRO A 54 -1.47 -3.67 11.89
C PRO A 54 -1.97 -2.50 12.74
N GLY A 55 -3.06 -1.87 12.31
CA GLY A 55 -3.59 -0.68 12.97
C GLY A 55 -3.17 0.65 12.31
N VAL A 56 -2.47 0.61 11.17
CA VAL A 56 -2.28 1.78 10.30
C VAL A 56 -2.94 1.53 8.96
N ALA A 57 -3.83 2.44 8.55
CA ALA A 57 -4.43 2.47 7.23
C ALA A 57 -3.97 3.72 6.47
N CYS A 58 -3.68 3.55 5.19
CA CYS A 58 -3.31 4.61 4.26
C CYS A 58 -4.37 4.73 3.18
N TYR A 59 -4.73 5.96 2.87
CA TYR A 59 -5.62 6.33 1.76
C TYR A 59 -4.79 7.09 0.75
N PHE A 60 -4.90 6.74 -0.51
CA PHE A 60 -4.25 7.47 -1.57
C PHE A 60 -5.22 7.81 -2.68
N ALA A 61 -5.02 8.99 -3.29
CA ALA A 61 -5.83 9.47 -4.39
C ALA A 61 -4.93 9.74 -5.58
N HIS A 62 -5.34 9.24 -6.73
CA HIS A 62 -4.63 9.45 -7.99
C HIS A 62 -5.62 9.61 -9.16
N ALA A 63 -5.18 10.26 -10.23
CA ALA A 63 -5.98 10.38 -11.43
C ALA A 63 -5.87 9.12 -12.28
N ARG A 64 -7.00 8.67 -12.82
CA ARG A 64 -7.09 7.56 -13.77
C ARG A 64 -7.69 8.04 -15.09
N THR A 65 -6.93 7.92 -16.16
CA THR A 65 -7.35 8.34 -17.49
C THR A 65 -8.33 7.33 -18.09
N GLY A 66 -9.46 7.82 -18.55
CA GLY A 66 -10.49 7.06 -19.24
C GLY A 66 -10.29 6.97 -20.77
N GLY A 67 -11.40 6.77 -21.49
CA GLY A 67 -11.42 6.60 -22.94
C GLY A 67 -10.88 5.24 -23.38
N LEU A 68 -10.68 5.07 -24.68
CA LEU A 68 -10.17 3.80 -25.25
C LEU A 68 -8.76 3.48 -24.73
N LYS A 69 -7.89 4.48 -24.63
CA LYS A 69 -6.52 4.29 -24.11
C LYS A 69 -6.50 3.83 -22.66
N GLY A 70 -7.40 4.36 -21.81
CA GLY A 70 -7.57 3.92 -20.43
C GLY A 70 -8.11 2.49 -20.34
N ALA A 71 -9.10 2.16 -21.18
CA ALA A 71 -9.71 0.82 -21.20
C ALA A 71 -8.73 -0.30 -21.57
N ILE A 72 -7.73 -0.01 -22.41
CA ILE A 72 -6.69 -0.98 -22.82
C ILE A 72 -5.38 -0.82 -22.02
N GLY A 73 -5.36 0.02 -20.96
CA GLY A 73 -4.22 0.16 -20.06
C GLY A 73 -2.98 0.86 -20.63
N VAL A 74 -3.12 1.56 -21.78
CA VAL A 74 -2.01 2.31 -22.41
C VAL A 74 -2.13 3.83 -22.21
N ALA A 75 -3.09 4.28 -21.40
CA ALA A 75 -3.22 5.69 -21.06
C ALA A 75 -2.05 6.16 -20.20
N GLU A 76 -1.62 7.38 -20.45
CA GLU A 76 -0.70 8.08 -19.54
C GLU A 76 -1.52 8.73 -18.42
N ASP A 77 -1.54 8.08 -17.24
CA ASP A 77 -2.11 8.71 -16.06
C ASP A 77 -1.14 9.77 -15.52
N PRO A 78 -1.66 10.91 -15.04
CA PRO A 78 -0.84 11.88 -14.33
C PRO A 78 -0.14 11.17 -13.16
N GLY A 79 1.18 11.34 -13.07
CA GLY A 79 1.99 10.70 -12.02
C GLY A 79 1.83 11.34 -10.65
N GLU A 80 0.75 12.06 -10.39
CA GLU A 80 0.45 12.69 -9.11
C GLU A 80 -0.41 11.77 -8.25
N ALA A 81 0.11 11.44 -7.08
CA ALA A 81 -0.66 10.76 -6.04
C ALA A 81 -0.51 11.51 -4.73
N SER A 82 -1.60 11.66 -4.00
CA SER A 82 -1.59 12.16 -2.62
C SER A 82 -1.83 11.00 -1.66
N ILE A 83 -1.21 11.05 -0.48
CA ILE A 83 -1.36 10.02 0.55
C ILE A 83 -1.72 10.63 1.90
N ALA A 84 -2.62 9.94 2.62
CA ALA A 84 -2.96 10.24 4.01
C ALA A 84 -3.03 8.94 4.79
N CYS A 85 -2.11 8.74 5.74
CA CYS A 85 -2.10 7.58 6.63
C CYS A 85 -2.53 7.98 8.03
N ARG A 86 -3.20 7.07 8.73
CA ARG A 86 -3.63 7.27 10.11
C ARG A 86 -3.58 5.99 10.91
N GLN A 87 -3.46 6.13 12.22
CA GLN A 87 -3.71 5.03 13.12
C GLN A 87 -5.22 4.77 13.19
N VAL A 88 -5.62 3.53 12.94
CA VAL A 88 -7.01 3.05 12.98
C VAL A 88 -7.21 1.96 14.02
N GLY A 89 -6.13 1.47 14.63
CA GLY A 89 -6.14 0.42 15.64
C GLY A 89 -4.94 0.50 16.57
N ALA A 90 -4.85 -0.43 17.52
CA ALA A 90 -3.72 -0.54 18.42
C ALA A 90 -2.46 -0.96 17.65
N ILE A 91 -1.33 -0.32 17.96
CA ILE A 91 -0.03 -0.64 17.38
C ILE A 91 0.84 -1.31 18.45
N ASP A 92 1.43 -2.45 18.10
CA ASP A 92 2.40 -3.13 18.95
C ASP A 92 3.76 -2.44 18.85
N GLU A 93 4.01 -1.52 19.77
CA GLU A 93 5.25 -0.73 19.78
C GLU A 93 6.52 -1.58 19.97
N SER A 94 6.40 -2.78 20.54
CA SER A 94 7.56 -3.67 20.72
C SER A 94 8.16 -4.17 19.41
N LYS A 95 7.37 -4.11 18.33
CA LYS A 95 7.77 -4.50 16.98
C LYS A 95 8.42 -3.38 16.18
N LEU A 96 8.17 -2.11 16.56
CA LEU A 96 8.63 -0.95 15.80
C LEU A 96 10.15 -0.89 15.63
N ALA A 97 10.92 -1.23 16.67
CA ALA A 97 12.38 -1.25 16.62
C ALA A 97 12.95 -2.30 15.63
N LYS A 98 12.15 -3.29 15.25
CA LYS A 98 12.52 -4.36 14.32
C LYS A 98 12.05 -4.12 12.90
N LEU A 99 11.30 -3.04 12.66
CA LEU A 99 10.80 -2.71 11.33
C LEU A 99 11.96 -2.42 10.37
N LYS A 100 11.87 -2.96 9.18
CA LYS A 100 12.73 -2.53 8.08
C LYS A 100 12.43 -1.07 7.77
N SER A 101 13.46 -0.25 7.62
CA SER A 101 13.32 1.18 7.31
C SER A 101 14.55 1.64 6.50
N PRO A 102 14.36 2.11 5.26
CA PRO A 102 13.09 2.18 4.50
C PRO A 102 12.55 0.79 4.10
N HIS A 103 11.23 0.68 3.92
CA HIS A 103 10.58 -0.53 3.43
C HIS A 103 9.39 -0.19 2.54
N GLU A 104 9.32 -0.81 1.35
CA GLU A 104 8.15 -0.72 0.48
C GLU A 104 7.00 -1.53 1.10
N VAL A 105 5.90 -0.85 1.40
CA VAL A 105 4.71 -1.44 2.03
C VAL A 105 3.55 -1.60 1.06
N PHE A 106 3.62 -0.89 -0.09
CA PHE A 106 2.61 -0.97 -1.12
C PHE A 106 3.21 -0.60 -2.48
N SER A 107 2.76 -1.28 -3.54
CA SER A 107 3.09 -0.96 -4.92
C SER A 107 1.92 -1.32 -5.83
N GLU A 108 1.49 -0.38 -6.65
CA GLU A 108 0.44 -0.58 -7.65
C GLU A 108 0.92 -0.18 -9.04
N ARG A 109 0.66 -1.03 -10.03
CA ARG A 109 0.91 -0.71 -11.44
C ARG A 109 -0.24 0.12 -11.99
N ALA A 110 0.02 1.38 -12.30
CA ALA A 110 -0.96 2.29 -12.91
C ALA A 110 -1.14 2.06 -14.43
N SER A 111 -0.22 1.35 -15.11
CA SER A 111 -0.36 1.02 -16.53
C SER A 111 0.43 -0.24 -16.92
N LEU A 112 0.07 -0.86 -18.06
CA LEU A 112 0.75 -2.05 -18.57
C LEU A 112 2.20 -1.80 -18.98
N ILE A 113 2.61 -0.55 -19.19
CA ILE A 113 3.84 -0.29 -19.89
C ILE A 113 4.93 0.36 -19.04
N PHE A 114 4.71 1.22 -18.03
CA PHE A 114 5.85 1.91 -17.37
C PHE A 114 5.52 2.73 -16.10
N LYS A 115 4.46 2.46 -15.36
CA LYS A 115 4.18 3.26 -14.16
C LYS A 115 3.79 2.40 -12.98
N SER A 116 4.51 2.54 -11.90
CA SER A 116 4.08 2.09 -10.59
C SER A 116 4.01 3.26 -9.62
N THR A 117 2.97 3.28 -8.81
CA THR A 117 2.91 4.09 -7.61
C THR A 117 3.43 3.23 -6.47
N GLN A 118 4.42 3.73 -5.76
CA GLN A 118 5.05 3.03 -4.65
C GLN A 118 4.80 3.81 -3.36
N VAL A 119 4.66 3.07 -2.26
CA VAL A 119 4.63 3.65 -0.92
C VAL A 119 5.72 3.01 -0.08
N VAL A 120 6.63 3.84 0.40
CA VAL A 120 7.75 3.44 1.25
C VAL A 120 7.54 3.99 2.66
N ARG A 121 7.61 3.10 3.64
CA ARG A 121 7.55 3.45 5.06
C ARG A 121 8.95 3.66 5.63
N PHE A 122 9.08 4.72 6.44
CA PHE A 122 10.24 4.98 7.30
C PHE A 122 9.81 4.98 8.76
N TRP A 123 10.69 4.51 9.64
CA TRP A 123 10.53 4.63 11.08
C TRP A 123 11.43 5.76 11.61
N ASP A 124 10.84 6.85 12.08
CA ASP A 124 11.55 7.91 12.82
C ASP A 124 11.49 7.61 14.32
N ALA A 125 12.50 6.90 14.82
CA ALA A 125 12.58 6.53 16.24
C ALA A 125 12.69 7.74 17.17
N LYS A 126 13.34 8.83 16.72
CA LYS A 126 13.51 10.05 17.50
C LYS A 126 12.19 10.75 17.80
N ARG A 127 11.29 10.77 16.79
CA ARG A 127 9.98 11.44 16.90
C ARG A 127 8.84 10.47 17.14
N ARG A 128 9.14 9.17 17.25
CA ARG A 128 8.17 8.10 17.40
C ARG A 128 7.05 8.22 16.34
N ALA A 129 7.45 8.28 15.08
CA ALA A 129 6.52 8.46 13.97
C ALA A 129 6.83 7.52 12.80
N LEU A 130 5.77 7.00 12.17
CA LEU A 130 5.85 6.32 10.89
C LEU A 130 5.66 7.37 9.78
N VAL A 131 6.58 7.41 8.84
CA VAL A 131 6.53 8.32 7.70
C VAL A 131 6.32 7.49 6.44
N TYR A 132 5.28 7.78 5.69
CA TYR A 132 4.92 7.13 4.44
C TYR A 132 5.18 8.08 3.29
N LEU A 133 6.06 7.69 2.38
CA LEU A 133 6.37 8.41 1.16
C LEU A 133 5.72 7.69 -0.02
N THR A 134 4.80 8.33 -0.72
CA THR A 134 4.36 7.86 -2.03
C THR A 134 5.11 8.59 -3.13
N TYR A 135 5.51 7.86 -4.15
CA TYR A 135 6.12 8.41 -5.35
C TYR A 135 5.84 7.52 -6.57
N THR A 136 6.01 8.09 -7.74
CA THR A 136 5.91 7.35 -9.01
C THR A 136 7.30 7.22 -9.61
N ASP A 137 7.57 6.10 -10.28
CA ASP A 137 8.85 5.85 -10.95
C ASP A 137 9.04 6.67 -12.24
N ARG A 138 8.03 7.47 -12.64
CA ARG A 138 8.17 8.41 -13.74
C ARG A 138 8.83 9.72 -13.30
N ILE A 139 9.89 10.10 -13.99
CA ILE A 139 10.57 11.38 -13.80
C ILE A 139 9.84 12.45 -14.61
N PHE A 140 9.40 13.54 -13.92
CA PHE A 140 8.88 14.74 -14.54
C PHE A 140 9.83 15.89 -14.23
N ASP A 141 10.26 16.63 -15.22
CA ASP A 141 11.13 17.79 -15.06
C ASP A 141 12.35 17.52 -14.14
N GLY A 142 12.94 16.32 -14.25
CA GLY A 142 14.13 15.92 -13.50
C GLY A 142 13.86 15.29 -12.12
N SER A 143 12.60 15.15 -11.68
CA SER A 143 12.26 14.59 -10.36
C SER A 143 10.96 13.77 -10.40
N PRO A 144 10.85 12.69 -9.62
CA PRO A 144 9.58 11.97 -9.45
C PRO A 144 8.61 12.82 -8.63
N ARG A 145 7.33 12.76 -8.98
CA ARG A 145 6.25 13.33 -8.17
C ARG A 145 6.11 12.52 -6.89
N ASN A 146 5.97 13.21 -5.76
CA ASN A 146 5.92 12.56 -4.45
C ASN A 146 5.03 13.31 -3.47
N SER A 147 4.60 12.59 -2.43
CA SER A 147 3.83 13.12 -1.29
C SER A 147 4.17 12.32 -0.04
N ILE A 148 4.05 12.93 1.13
CA ILE A 148 4.29 12.25 2.41
C ILE A 148 3.09 12.33 3.34
N SER A 149 2.96 11.30 4.19
CA SER A 149 2.06 11.29 5.34
C SER A 149 2.82 10.83 6.58
N VAL A 150 2.50 11.42 7.73
CA VAL A 150 3.14 11.10 9.01
C VAL A 150 2.10 10.62 10.00
N VAL A 151 2.34 9.46 10.60
CA VAL A 151 1.51 8.88 11.67
C VAL A 151 2.30 8.94 12.97
N PRO A 152 2.02 9.90 13.88
CA PRO A 152 2.66 9.94 15.19
C PRO A 152 2.15 8.79 16.06
N LEU A 153 3.05 8.19 16.85
CA LEU A 153 2.74 7.10 17.76
C LEU A 153 2.87 7.57 19.21
N GLY A 154 1.76 7.54 19.93
CA GLY A 154 1.68 7.96 21.33
C GLY A 154 1.49 9.47 21.51
N ALA A 155 1.02 9.86 22.69
CA ALA A 155 0.96 11.27 23.07
C ALA A 155 2.38 11.84 23.22
N VAL A 156 2.62 12.97 22.57
CA VAL A 156 3.76 13.83 22.91
C VAL A 156 3.38 14.49 24.23
N ASN A 157 3.89 13.96 25.35
CA ASN A 157 3.78 14.62 26.66
C ASN A 157 4.74 15.79 26.71
#